data_7840ad5fb54fb35c5651398a1f118cfa
#
_entry.id   7840ad5fb54fb35c5651398a1f118cfa
#
_cell.length_a   1.000
_cell.length_b   1.000
_cell.length_c   1.000
_cell.angle_alpha   90.00
_cell.angle_beta   90.00
_cell.angle_gamma   90.00
#
_symmetry.space_group_name_H-M   'P 1'
#
loop_
_entity.id
_entity.type
_entity.pdbx_description
1 polymer ?
#
loop_
_entity_poly.entity_id
_entity_poly.type
_entity_poly.pdbx_seq_one_letter_code
_entity_poly.pdbx_strand_id
1 'polypeptide(L)'
;MRRFPWAFGIGLVVALAGCGKQDGASSGGSREVVVYTALDRSFSEPILDEFTRQTGIAVRAQYDTESTKSVGLANRIRAERERPRCDVHWNNEIINTLQLKAEGLYDVCDPPEAKNYPDAWRDPDGMWYGFAARARVIIVNTDLVPDEAFPTSIHDLADPRWKGRTGIAKPLFGTTVSHVACLFASLGDDAAMAYLDSLKANDVQVHGGNKGCATSVANGATAFALTDTDDAIIELESGKPVRIVYPDAAEDGIGTLFLPNTLAIVKNAPHRKEAELLVNYLLSAEVEAKLAACPSAQIPLNRSAEPNPRVKGPSQVKAMQADFAAAAEAFPRAREVVEARFLK
;
A
#
# COMPACT_ATOMS: atom_id res chain seq x y z
N MET A 1 48.38 -54.66 46.58
CA MET A 1 48.64 -56.09 46.55
C MET A 1 47.63 -56.78 45.66
N ARG A 2 48.15 -57.68 44.75
CA ARG A 2 47.51 -58.71 43.92
C ARG A 2 46.54 -58.22 42.81
N ARG A 3 46.93 -58.16 41.56
CA ARG A 3 47.35 -59.15 40.50
C ARG A 3 46.13 -59.97 40.02
N PHE A 4 45.64 -59.67 38.79
CA PHE A 4 45.49 -60.44 37.50
C PHE A 4 44.95 -61.89 37.54
N PRO A 5 44.44 -62.50 36.40
CA PRO A 5 44.29 -62.13 35.00
C PRO A 5 43.06 -62.79 34.23
N TRP A 6 42.90 -62.42 32.92
CA TRP A 6 42.57 -63.23 31.70
C TRP A 6 41.18 -63.82 31.49
N ALA A 7 40.58 -63.55 30.32
CA ALA A 7 40.73 -64.41 29.13
C ALA A 7 39.90 -63.81 27.89
N PHE A 8 40.54 -64.07 26.73
CA PHE A 8 40.10 -63.81 25.37
C PHE A 8 38.80 -64.53 24.97
N GLY A 9 37.96 -63.88 24.12
CA GLY A 9 36.95 -64.55 23.31
C GLY A 9 36.77 -63.76 21.98
N ILE A 10 37.42 -64.29 20.91
CA ILE A 10 37.27 -63.79 19.53
C ILE A 10 35.99 -64.38 18.98
N GLY A 11 34.99 -63.53 18.71
CA GLY A 11 33.80 -63.86 17.93
C GLY A 11 33.75 -63.11 16.61
N LEU A 12 34.04 -63.83 15.52
CA LEU A 12 33.94 -63.37 14.14
C LEU A 12 32.49 -63.33 13.76
N VAL A 13 31.93 -62.11 13.53
CA VAL A 13 30.59 -61.93 12.93
C VAL A 13 30.74 -61.34 11.54
N VAL A 14 30.33 -62.13 10.57
CA VAL A 14 30.27 -61.80 9.14
C VAL A 14 29.15 -60.75 8.93
N ALA A 15 29.54 -59.58 8.46
CA ALA A 15 28.59 -58.54 8.05
C ALA A 15 28.06 -58.84 6.63
N LEU A 16 26.83 -59.19 6.53
CA LEU A 16 26.07 -59.17 5.27
C LEU A 16 25.74 -57.73 4.89
N ALA A 17 26.38 -57.24 3.84
CA ALA A 17 26.05 -55.97 3.23
C ALA A 17 24.68 -56.03 2.54
N GLY A 18 23.66 -55.49 3.21
CA GLY A 18 22.38 -55.19 2.60
C GLY A 18 22.44 -53.80 1.96
N CYS A 19 22.51 -53.72 0.63
CA CYS A 19 22.24 -52.51 -0.11
C CYS A 19 20.75 -52.12 0.02
N GLY A 20 20.40 -51.39 1.07
CA GLY A 20 19.16 -50.64 1.13
C GLY A 20 19.36 -49.35 0.36
N LYS A 21 18.66 -49.21 -0.78
CA LYS A 21 18.43 -47.89 -1.41
C LYS A 21 17.81 -46.98 -0.34
N GLN A 22 18.55 -46.03 0.16
CA GLN A 22 18.00 -44.86 0.80
C GLN A 22 17.39 -44.04 -0.31
N ASP A 23 16.05 -44.15 -0.48
CA ASP A 23 15.28 -43.14 -1.15
C ASP A 23 15.54 -41.84 -0.40
N GLY A 24 16.19 -40.91 -1.11
CA GLY A 24 16.50 -39.60 -0.58
C GLY A 24 15.21 -38.92 -0.16
N ALA A 25 14.92 -38.90 1.13
CA ALA A 25 14.05 -37.91 1.70
C ALA A 25 14.68 -36.55 1.38
N SER A 26 14.17 -35.89 0.36
CA SER A 26 14.43 -34.46 0.13
C SER A 26 14.12 -33.79 1.45
N SER A 27 15.12 -33.17 2.06
CA SER A 27 14.93 -32.23 3.16
C SER A 27 14.04 -31.10 2.64
N GLY A 28 12.72 -31.27 2.75
CA GLY A 28 11.76 -30.24 2.45
C GLY A 28 11.94 -29.13 3.49
N GLY A 29 12.86 -28.21 3.25
CA GLY A 29 12.85 -26.93 3.91
C GLY A 29 11.43 -26.36 3.76
N SER A 30 10.84 -25.88 4.84
CA SER A 30 9.50 -25.25 4.78
C SER A 30 9.57 -24.15 3.72
N ARG A 31 8.71 -24.27 2.68
CA ARG A 31 8.61 -23.22 1.65
C ARG A 31 8.16 -21.93 2.34
N GLU A 32 8.81 -20.84 2.04
CA GLU A 32 8.45 -19.55 2.62
C GLU A 32 8.57 -18.43 1.59
N VAL A 33 7.91 -17.31 1.87
CA VAL A 33 8.00 -16.06 1.12
C VAL A 33 8.01 -14.88 2.09
N VAL A 34 8.91 -13.93 1.87
CA VAL A 34 9.05 -12.72 2.68
C VAL A 34 8.34 -11.55 2.00
N VAL A 35 7.40 -10.95 2.71
CA VAL A 35 6.59 -9.82 2.21
C VAL A 35 6.89 -8.57 3.01
N TYR A 36 7.23 -7.48 2.32
CA TYR A 36 7.27 -6.15 2.91
C TYR A 36 5.97 -5.44 2.52
N THR A 37 5.12 -5.14 3.52
CA THR A 37 3.80 -4.54 3.26
C THR A 37 3.58 -3.24 4.02
N ALA A 38 3.14 -2.22 3.28
CA ALA A 38 2.72 -0.93 3.83
C ALA A 38 1.20 -0.89 4.11
N LEU A 39 0.43 -1.90 3.68
CA LEU A 39 -0.97 -2.02 4.07
C LEU A 39 -1.07 -2.48 5.53
N ASP A 40 -1.99 -1.89 6.28
CA ASP A 40 -2.17 -2.15 7.70
C ASP A 40 -2.33 -3.65 7.99
N ARG A 41 -1.67 -4.08 9.05
CA ARG A 41 -1.61 -5.49 9.45
C ARG A 41 -3.00 -6.12 9.60
N SER A 42 -3.94 -5.37 10.19
CA SER A 42 -5.32 -5.83 10.39
C SER A 42 -6.05 -6.18 9.10
N PHE A 43 -5.63 -5.67 7.95
CA PHE A 43 -6.25 -5.91 6.64
C PHE A 43 -5.44 -6.91 5.80
N SER A 44 -4.12 -6.84 5.84
CA SER A 44 -3.25 -7.67 5.01
C SER A 44 -2.95 -9.04 5.63
N GLU A 45 -2.80 -9.15 6.96
CA GLU A 45 -2.46 -10.42 7.62
C GLU A 45 -3.49 -11.53 7.37
N PRO A 46 -4.81 -11.31 7.46
CA PRO A 46 -5.80 -12.36 7.17
C PRO A 46 -5.69 -12.92 5.74
N ILE A 47 -5.33 -12.07 4.77
CA ILE A 47 -5.13 -12.47 3.35
C ILE A 47 -3.88 -13.34 3.23
N LEU A 48 -2.77 -12.94 3.87
CA LEU A 48 -1.51 -13.68 3.86
C LEU A 48 -1.60 -15.02 4.60
N ASP A 49 -2.34 -15.07 5.72
CA ASP A 49 -2.62 -16.30 6.46
C ASP A 49 -3.44 -17.28 5.63
N GLU A 50 -4.39 -16.77 4.85
CA GLU A 50 -5.18 -17.62 3.97
C GLU A 50 -4.33 -18.21 2.84
N PHE A 51 -3.45 -17.44 2.23
CA PHE A 51 -2.47 -17.97 1.27
C PHE A 51 -1.66 -19.11 1.89
N THR A 52 -1.17 -18.92 3.12
CA THR A 52 -0.43 -19.96 3.84
C THR A 52 -1.28 -21.21 4.03
N ARG A 53 -2.56 -21.08 4.42
CA ARG A 53 -3.47 -22.21 4.59
C ARG A 53 -3.76 -22.97 3.31
N GLN A 54 -3.88 -22.24 2.18
CA GLN A 54 -4.21 -22.83 0.89
C GLN A 54 -3.00 -23.53 0.23
N THR A 55 -1.78 -23.00 0.43
CA THR A 55 -0.59 -23.43 -0.32
C THR A 55 0.44 -24.18 0.51
N GLY A 56 0.37 -24.09 1.83
CA GLY A 56 1.42 -24.58 2.74
C GLY A 56 2.71 -23.76 2.70
N ILE A 57 2.73 -22.61 1.99
CA ILE A 57 3.87 -21.69 1.94
C ILE A 57 3.76 -20.73 3.12
N ALA A 58 4.78 -20.71 3.98
CA ALA A 58 4.82 -19.80 5.13
C ALA A 58 5.08 -18.35 4.66
N VAL A 59 4.20 -17.41 5.02
CA VAL A 59 4.43 -15.98 4.75
C VAL A 59 5.13 -15.32 5.93
N ARG A 60 6.25 -14.65 5.67
CA ARG A 60 7.00 -13.82 6.63
C ARG A 60 6.75 -12.36 6.34
N ALA A 61 5.67 -11.81 6.88
CA ALA A 61 5.31 -10.42 6.64
C ALA A 61 6.07 -9.46 7.54
N GLN A 62 6.56 -8.35 6.96
CA GLN A 62 7.10 -7.21 7.68
C GLN A 62 6.27 -5.98 7.33
N TYR A 63 5.81 -5.30 8.37
CA TYR A 63 4.88 -4.18 8.26
C TYR A 63 5.63 -2.85 8.41
N ASP A 64 5.21 -1.84 7.67
CA ASP A 64 5.66 -0.47 7.90
C ASP A 64 4.96 0.14 9.12
N THR A 65 5.53 1.23 9.65
CA THR A 65 4.90 1.98 10.73
C THR A 65 4.14 3.17 10.18
N GLU A 66 3.13 3.66 10.89
CA GLU A 66 2.34 4.82 10.46
C GLU A 66 3.20 6.07 10.21
N SER A 67 4.26 6.27 11.02
CA SER A 67 5.16 7.42 10.90
C SER A 67 6.13 7.37 9.72
N THR A 68 6.31 6.20 9.09
CA THR A 68 7.22 6.00 7.95
C THR A 68 6.52 5.37 6.75
N LYS A 69 5.22 5.24 6.81
CA LYS A 69 4.36 4.47 5.90
C LYS A 69 4.76 4.66 4.43
N SER A 70 4.96 3.56 3.72
CA SER A 70 5.47 3.41 2.36
C SER A 70 6.94 3.80 2.13
N VAL A 71 7.50 4.75 2.86
CA VAL A 71 8.89 5.20 2.71
C VAL A 71 9.87 4.29 3.45
N GLY A 72 9.49 3.79 4.63
CA GLY A 72 10.36 2.97 5.48
C GLY A 72 10.79 1.67 4.80
N LEU A 73 9.83 0.92 4.27
CA LEU A 73 10.09 -0.33 3.56
C LEU A 73 10.77 -0.10 2.21
N ALA A 74 10.44 0.96 1.48
CA ALA A 74 11.13 1.33 0.25
C ALA A 74 12.62 1.60 0.51
N ASN A 75 12.96 2.37 1.55
CA ASN A 75 14.35 2.62 1.95
C ASN A 75 15.07 1.34 2.39
N ARG A 76 14.34 0.42 3.03
CA ARG A 76 14.90 -0.87 3.42
C ARG A 76 15.24 -1.73 2.22
N ILE A 77 14.38 -1.79 1.20
CA ILE A 77 14.66 -2.47 -0.07
C ILE A 77 15.92 -1.88 -0.73
N ARG A 78 16.08 -0.54 -0.74
CA ARG A 78 17.29 0.13 -1.24
C ARG A 78 18.54 -0.28 -0.48
N ALA A 79 18.46 -0.34 0.85
CA ALA A 79 19.59 -0.72 1.70
C ALA A 79 19.97 -2.20 1.55
N GLU A 80 19.02 -3.06 1.21
CA GLU A 80 19.21 -4.49 1.06
C GLU A 80 19.52 -4.93 -0.40
N ARG A 81 19.70 -3.99 -1.35
CA ARG A 81 19.83 -4.27 -2.79
C ARG A 81 20.91 -5.28 -3.17
N GLU A 82 22.04 -5.29 -2.44
CA GLU A 82 23.14 -6.22 -2.70
C GLU A 82 22.89 -7.62 -2.10
N ARG A 83 21.99 -7.71 -1.11
CA ARG A 83 21.56 -8.94 -0.47
C ARG A 83 20.09 -8.85 -0.09
N PRO A 84 19.18 -9.01 -1.04
CA PRO A 84 17.75 -8.89 -0.81
C PRO A 84 17.26 -9.88 0.24
N ARG A 85 16.34 -9.42 1.07
CA ARG A 85 15.65 -10.23 2.08
C ARG A 85 14.15 -10.26 1.87
N CYS A 86 13.63 -9.34 1.06
CA CYS A 86 12.26 -9.25 0.67
C CYS A 86 12.05 -9.98 -0.65
N ASP A 87 10.97 -10.74 -0.78
CA ASP A 87 10.57 -11.37 -2.03
C ASP A 87 9.50 -10.53 -2.74
N VAL A 88 8.47 -10.11 -2.01
CA VAL A 88 7.33 -9.33 -2.54
C VAL A 88 7.20 -8.02 -1.78
N HIS A 89 7.20 -6.93 -2.52
CA HIS A 89 6.84 -5.60 -2.01
C HIS A 89 5.36 -5.34 -2.28
N TRP A 90 4.56 -5.30 -1.21
CA TRP A 90 3.16 -4.86 -1.23
C TRP A 90 3.10 -3.45 -0.68
N ASN A 91 3.19 -2.47 -1.57
CA ASN A 91 3.12 -1.06 -1.19
C ASN A 91 1.67 -0.57 -1.22
N ASN A 92 1.33 0.41 -0.40
CA ASN A 92 -0.01 1.01 -0.36
C ASN A 92 -0.09 2.35 -1.11
N GLU A 93 0.90 2.67 -1.93
CA GLU A 93 0.92 3.80 -2.87
C GLU A 93 1.88 3.52 -4.03
N ILE A 94 1.70 4.21 -5.15
CA ILE A 94 2.39 3.88 -6.40
C ILE A 94 3.74 4.60 -6.57
N ILE A 95 3.93 5.80 -6.01
CA ILE A 95 5.09 6.64 -6.35
C ILE A 95 6.41 6.00 -5.92
N ASN A 96 6.52 5.52 -4.68
CA ASN A 96 7.72 4.82 -4.24
C ASN A 96 7.96 3.52 -5.02
N THR A 97 6.89 2.85 -5.49
CA THR A 97 7.02 1.67 -6.34
C THR A 97 7.66 2.04 -7.69
N LEU A 98 7.22 3.13 -8.32
CA LEU A 98 7.82 3.60 -9.57
C LEU A 98 9.27 4.07 -9.40
N GLN A 99 9.60 4.69 -8.26
CA GLN A 99 10.98 5.05 -7.95
C GLN A 99 11.87 3.81 -7.81
N LEU A 100 11.43 2.79 -7.07
CA LEU A 100 12.18 1.53 -6.92
C LEU A 100 12.32 0.79 -8.27
N LYS A 101 11.29 0.85 -9.15
CA LYS A 101 11.42 0.37 -10.53
C LYS A 101 12.50 1.11 -11.29
N ALA A 102 12.49 2.45 -11.26
CA ALA A 102 13.50 3.27 -11.95
C ALA A 102 14.93 3.02 -11.43
N GLU A 103 15.06 2.67 -10.16
CA GLU A 103 16.33 2.27 -9.53
C GLU A 103 16.75 0.82 -9.89
N GLY A 104 15.94 0.09 -10.66
CA GLY A 104 16.21 -1.29 -11.08
C GLY A 104 16.13 -2.32 -9.95
N LEU A 105 15.25 -2.08 -8.96
CA LEU A 105 15.11 -2.92 -7.75
C LEU A 105 13.97 -3.94 -7.83
N TYR A 106 13.32 -4.08 -8.98
CA TYR A 106 12.30 -5.08 -9.22
C TYR A 106 12.66 -5.98 -10.40
N ASP A 107 12.16 -7.20 -10.36
CA ASP A 107 12.23 -8.17 -11.43
C ASP A 107 10.88 -8.27 -12.17
N VAL A 108 10.95 -8.57 -13.45
CA VAL A 108 9.76 -8.86 -14.28
C VAL A 108 9.06 -10.13 -13.77
N CYS A 109 7.74 -10.11 -13.64
CA CYS A 109 6.91 -11.29 -13.48
C CYS A 109 5.66 -11.17 -14.37
N ASP A 110 5.07 -12.30 -14.73
CA ASP A 110 3.87 -12.36 -15.57
C ASP A 110 2.80 -13.24 -14.90
N PRO A 111 2.15 -12.72 -13.83
CA PRO A 111 1.12 -13.47 -13.14
C PRO A 111 -0.13 -13.60 -14.01
N PRO A 112 -0.71 -14.82 -14.16
CA PRO A 112 -1.90 -15.05 -14.96
C PRO A 112 -3.10 -14.13 -14.68
N GLU A 113 -3.25 -13.69 -13.41
CA GLU A 113 -4.31 -12.78 -13.00
C GLU A 113 -4.14 -11.33 -13.51
N ALA A 114 -2.93 -10.93 -13.91
CA ALA A 114 -2.66 -9.57 -14.40
C ALA A 114 -3.50 -9.17 -15.63
N LYS A 115 -3.91 -10.12 -16.45
CA LYS A 115 -4.78 -9.89 -17.62
C LYS A 115 -6.15 -9.31 -17.27
N ASN A 116 -6.59 -9.50 -16.02
CA ASN A 116 -7.88 -9.02 -15.54
C ASN A 116 -7.84 -7.54 -15.10
N TYR A 117 -6.67 -6.91 -15.14
CA TYR A 117 -6.48 -5.51 -14.78
C TYR A 117 -6.41 -4.60 -16.00
N PRO A 118 -6.97 -3.37 -15.95
CA PRO A 118 -6.73 -2.35 -16.95
C PRO A 118 -5.23 -2.00 -17.09
N ASP A 119 -4.81 -1.61 -18.30
CA ASP A 119 -3.41 -1.26 -18.56
C ASP A 119 -2.91 -0.10 -17.70
N ALA A 120 -3.79 0.84 -17.34
CA ALA A 120 -3.46 1.96 -16.44
C ALA A 120 -3.01 1.52 -15.04
N TRP A 121 -3.32 0.29 -14.62
CA TRP A 121 -3.00 -0.26 -13.31
C TRP A 121 -1.95 -1.36 -13.34
N ARG A 122 -1.20 -1.47 -14.42
CA ARG A 122 -0.10 -2.43 -14.54
C ARG A 122 1.07 -1.84 -15.29
N ASP A 123 2.23 -2.31 -14.95
CA ASP A 123 3.46 -1.91 -15.63
C ASP A 123 3.54 -2.54 -17.03
N PRO A 124 3.81 -1.76 -18.09
CA PRO A 124 4.01 -2.31 -19.42
C PRO A 124 5.19 -3.28 -19.50
N ASP A 125 6.21 -3.13 -18.63
CA ASP A 125 7.37 -4.00 -18.55
C ASP A 125 7.16 -5.20 -17.59
N GLY A 126 6.00 -5.30 -16.92
CA GLY A 126 5.67 -6.40 -16.01
C GLY A 126 6.43 -6.39 -14.68
N MET A 127 6.89 -5.24 -14.19
CA MET A 127 7.64 -5.13 -12.94
C MET A 127 6.76 -4.78 -11.74
N TRP A 128 5.55 -4.26 -11.95
CA TRP A 128 4.58 -3.99 -10.87
C TRP A 128 3.13 -4.11 -11.36
N TYR A 129 2.23 -4.34 -10.42
CA TYR A 129 0.79 -4.46 -10.63
C TYR A 129 0.04 -3.69 -9.57
N GLY A 130 -0.91 -2.85 -9.99
CA GLY A 130 -1.81 -2.11 -9.10
C GLY A 130 -3.07 -2.90 -8.82
N PHE A 131 -3.53 -2.89 -7.59
CA PHE A 131 -4.76 -3.55 -7.15
C PHE A 131 -5.35 -2.85 -5.92
N ALA A 132 -6.59 -3.17 -5.56
CA ALA A 132 -7.23 -2.73 -4.32
C ALA A 132 -6.97 -1.25 -4.01
N ALA A 133 -7.54 -0.35 -4.82
CA ALA A 133 -7.29 1.09 -4.75
C ALA A 133 -8.00 1.77 -3.56
N ARG A 134 -7.60 3.01 -3.32
CA ARG A 134 -8.28 3.98 -2.47
C ARG A 134 -8.47 5.28 -3.24
N ALA A 135 -9.50 6.04 -2.90
CA ALA A 135 -9.67 7.40 -3.40
C ALA A 135 -9.21 8.43 -2.36
N ARG A 136 -8.61 9.52 -2.82
CA ARG A 136 -8.37 10.71 -2.01
C ARG A 136 -9.69 11.47 -1.88
N VAL A 137 -10.26 11.50 -0.68
CA VAL A 137 -11.58 12.06 -0.41
C VAL A 137 -11.53 13.14 0.67
N ILE A 138 -12.56 13.98 0.71
CA ILE A 138 -12.77 14.89 1.82
C ILE A 138 -13.78 14.24 2.76
N ILE A 139 -13.38 14.00 4.02
CA ILE A 139 -14.30 13.66 5.10
C ILE A 139 -14.84 14.95 5.72
N VAL A 140 -16.14 15.06 5.89
CA VAL A 140 -16.84 16.26 6.37
C VAL A 140 -17.64 15.93 7.62
N ASN A 141 -17.51 16.73 8.67
CA ASN A 141 -18.37 16.63 9.85
C ASN A 141 -19.71 17.32 9.59
N THR A 142 -20.81 16.56 9.66
CA THR A 142 -22.16 17.04 9.31
C THR A 142 -22.80 17.91 10.40
N ASP A 143 -22.27 17.89 11.62
CA ASP A 143 -22.75 18.78 12.70
C ASP A 143 -22.09 20.16 12.61
N LEU A 144 -20.95 20.28 11.93
CA LEU A 144 -20.16 21.53 11.82
C LEU A 144 -20.30 22.22 10.46
N VAL A 145 -20.62 21.47 9.42
CA VAL A 145 -20.71 21.94 8.03
C VAL A 145 -22.13 21.67 7.53
N PRO A 146 -22.95 22.68 7.25
CA PRO A 146 -24.25 22.47 6.65
C PRO A 146 -24.15 21.99 5.20
N ASP A 147 -25.16 21.27 4.72
CA ASP A 147 -25.12 20.58 3.41
C ASP A 147 -24.78 21.53 2.24
N GLU A 148 -25.30 22.78 2.27
CA GLU A 148 -25.04 23.81 1.26
C GLU A 148 -23.61 24.37 1.26
N ALA A 149 -22.84 24.08 2.31
CA ALA A 149 -21.45 24.52 2.46
C ALA A 149 -20.44 23.34 2.34
N PHE A 150 -20.91 22.16 1.91
CA PHE A 150 -20.02 21.03 1.74
C PHE A 150 -18.93 21.33 0.70
N PRO A 151 -17.67 21.00 1.01
CA PRO A 151 -16.57 21.14 0.06
C PRO A 151 -16.81 20.25 -1.16
N THR A 152 -16.47 20.73 -2.34
CA THR A 152 -16.59 20.00 -3.62
C THR A 152 -15.24 19.83 -4.31
N SER A 153 -14.22 20.59 -3.87
CA SER A 153 -12.86 20.62 -4.42
C SER A 153 -11.81 20.54 -3.32
N ILE A 154 -10.61 20.05 -3.65
CA ILE A 154 -9.46 20.16 -2.76
C ILE A 154 -9.14 21.62 -2.43
N HIS A 155 -9.45 22.56 -3.31
CA HIS A 155 -9.26 24.00 -3.08
C HIS A 155 -10.09 24.55 -1.92
N ASP A 156 -11.23 23.92 -1.57
CA ASP A 156 -12.07 24.33 -0.46
C ASP A 156 -11.36 24.18 0.91
N LEU A 157 -10.30 23.36 0.99
CA LEU A 157 -9.44 23.28 2.18
C LEU A 157 -8.73 24.62 2.47
N ALA A 158 -8.58 25.47 1.47
CA ALA A 158 -7.99 26.81 1.59
C ALA A 158 -9.03 27.94 1.60
N ASP A 159 -10.33 27.65 1.68
CA ASP A 159 -11.37 28.66 1.78
C ASP A 159 -11.27 29.43 3.12
N PRO A 160 -11.14 30.77 3.09
CA PRO A 160 -10.98 31.58 4.31
C PRO A 160 -12.13 31.44 5.32
N ARG A 161 -13.33 31.03 4.89
CA ARG A 161 -14.47 30.74 5.79
C ARG A 161 -14.14 29.62 6.79
N TRP A 162 -13.22 28.73 6.41
CA TRP A 162 -12.81 27.57 7.19
C TRP A 162 -11.38 27.68 7.75
N LYS A 163 -10.85 28.91 7.83
CA LYS A 163 -9.50 29.13 8.33
C LYS A 163 -9.27 28.47 9.68
N GLY A 164 -8.20 27.66 9.78
CA GLY A 164 -7.82 26.90 10.98
C GLY A 164 -8.78 25.72 11.30
N ARG A 165 -9.76 25.42 10.44
CA ARG A 165 -10.77 24.35 10.66
C ARG A 165 -10.72 23.24 9.64
N THR A 166 -9.82 23.28 8.67
CA THR A 166 -9.59 22.25 7.67
C THR A 166 -8.33 21.44 8.02
N GLY A 167 -8.20 20.23 7.49
CA GLY A 167 -7.10 19.34 7.82
C GLY A 167 -6.52 18.58 6.63
N ILE A 168 -5.23 18.26 6.72
CA ILE A 168 -4.51 17.33 5.84
C ILE A 168 -3.62 16.41 6.66
N ALA A 169 -3.33 15.22 6.15
CA ALA A 169 -2.26 14.41 6.69
C ALA A 169 -0.90 15.07 6.36
N LYS A 170 0.10 14.82 7.22
CA LYS A 170 1.47 15.32 7.00
C LYS A 170 1.95 14.91 5.60
N PRO A 171 2.22 15.89 4.71
CA PRO A 171 2.43 15.60 3.29
C PRO A 171 3.84 15.11 2.95
N LEU A 172 4.43 14.29 3.82
CA LEU A 172 5.75 13.68 3.67
C LEU A 172 5.71 12.17 3.44
N PHE A 173 4.57 11.55 3.69
CA PHE A 173 4.42 10.10 3.71
C PHE A 173 3.10 9.67 3.07
N GLY A 174 3.05 8.39 2.67
CA GLY A 174 1.85 7.72 2.19
C GLY A 174 1.18 8.44 1.02
N THR A 175 -0.13 8.31 0.94
CA THR A 175 -0.94 8.83 -0.17
C THR A 175 -0.98 10.36 -0.25
N THR A 176 -0.70 11.07 0.85
CA THR A 176 -0.71 12.54 0.83
C THR A 176 0.48 13.10 0.06
N VAL A 177 1.69 12.58 0.25
CA VAL A 177 2.85 13.01 -0.56
C VAL A 177 2.71 12.55 -2.01
N SER A 178 2.12 11.38 -2.26
CA SER A 178 1.81 10.92 -3.61
C SER A 178 0.82 11.85 -4.31
N HIS A 179 -0.22 12.33 -3.59
CA HIS A 179 -1.16 13.30 -4.12
C HIS A 179 -0.47 14.62 -4.49
N VAL A 180 0.40 15.14 -3.60
CA VAL A 180 1.18 16.34 -3.91
C VAL A 180 2.02 16.16 -5.18
N ALA A 181 2.72 15.03 -5.32
CA ALA A 181 3.49 14.73 -6.53
C ALA A 181 2.61 14.70 -7.80
N CYS A 182 1.40 14.11 -7.71
CA CYS A 182 0.42 14.13 -8.80
C CYS A 182 -0.04 15.56 -9.15
N LEU A 183 -0.21 16.43 -8.14
CA LEU A 183 -0.54 17.86 -8.39
C LEU A 183 0.60 18.59 -9.11
N PHE A 184 1.85 18.34 -8.73
CA PHE A 184 3.01 18.91 -9.47
C PHE A 184 3.05 18.43 -10.91
N ALA A 185 2.81 17.15 -11.16
CA ALA A 185 2.79 16.61 -12.52
C ALA A 185 1.61 17.12 -13.36
N SER A 186 0.43 17.31 -12.75
CA SER A 186 -0.79 17.64 -13.48
C SER A 186 -1.03 19.15 -13.65
N LEU A 187 -0.66 19.96 -12.65
CA LEU A 187 -0.91 21.40 -12.61
C LEU A 187 0.35 22.22 -12.96
N GLY A 188 1.51 21.59 -12.91
CA GLY A 188 2.81 22.26 -12.96
C GLY A 188 3.23 22.87 -11.61
N ASP A 189 4.52 23.22 -11.53
CA ASP A 189 5.16 23.66 -10.29
C ASP A 189 4.48 24.87 -9.65
N ASP A 190 4.22 25.92 -10.45
CA ASP A 190 3.71 27.19 -9.92
C ASP A 190 2.32 27.04 -9.29
N ALA A 191 1.41 26.32 -9.95
CA ALA A 191 0.04 26.10 -9.46
C ALA A 191 0.03 25.17 -8.24
N ALA A 192 0.83 24.10 -8.26
CA ALA A 192 0.97 23.19 -7.12
C ALA A 192 1.58 23.90 -5.90
N MET A 193 2.60 24.74 -6.08
CA MET A 193 3.17 25.55 -5.00
C MET A 193 2.15 26.57 -4.47
N ALA A 194 1.43 27.26 -5.35
CA ALA A 194 0.39 28.21 -4.95
C ALA A 194 -0.72 27.54 -4.11
N TYR A 195 -1.14 26.32 -4.50
CA TYR A 195 -2.07 25.53 -3.71
C TYR A 195 -1.53 25.21 -2.31
N LEU A 196 -0.30 24.73 -2.19
CA LEU A 196 0.32 24.44 -0.88
C LEU A 196 0.46 25.70 -0.02
N ASP A 197 0.81 26.85 -0.64
CA ASP A 197 0.89 28.14 0.06
C ASP A 197 -0.49 28.61 0.53
N SER A 198 -1.56 28.38 -0.24
CA SER A 198 -2.93 28.70 0.18
C SER A 198 -3.39 27.85 1.37
N LEU A 199 -3.05 26.56 1.42
CA LEU A 199 -3.32 25.72 2.60
C LEU A 199 -2.64 26.27 3.86
N LYS A 200 -1.37 26.67 3.72
CA LYS A 200 -0.62 27.26 4.83
C LYS A 200 -1.21 28.59 5.28
N ALA A 201 -1.58 29.49 4.36
CA ALA A 201 -2.20 30.78 4.65
C ALA A 201 -3.56 30.60 5.34
N ASN A 202 -4.25 29.50 5.06
CA ASN A 202 -5.52 29.12 5.69
C ASN A 202 -5.36 28.41 7.02
N ASP A 203 -4.15 28.33 7.58
CA ASP A 203 -3.84 27.63 8.82
C ASP A 203 -4.36 26.17 8.84
N VAL A 204 -4.21 25.43 7.71
CA VAL A 204 -4.62 24.02 7.64
C VAL A 204 -4.00 23.21 8.77
N GLN A 205 -4.79 22.42 9.47
CA GLN A 205 -4.31 21.53 10.52
C GLN A 205 -3.55 20.35 9.90
N VAL A 206 -2.30 20.11 10.32
CA VAL A 206 -1.47 19.00 9.83
C VAL A 206 -1.50 17.87 10.83
N HIS A 207 -2.15 16.76 10.47
CA HIS A 207 -2.27 15.56 11.29
C HIS A 207 -1.14 14.57 11.01
N GLY A 208 -0.90 13.61 11.92
CA GLY A 208 0.18 12.62 11.79
C GLY A 208 0.01 11.65 10.62
N GLY A 209 -1.23 11.42 10.16
CA GLY A 209 -1.58 10.55 9.03
C GLY A 209 -3.04 10.71 8.63
N ASN A 210 -3.48 9.99 7.60
CA ASN A 210 -4.86 10.06 7.09
C ASN A 210 -5.89 9.62 8.14
N LYS A 211 -5.60 8.57 8.90
CA LYS A 211 -6.42 8.16 10.03
C LYS A 211 -6.60 9.29 11.07
N GLY A 212 -5.52 10.04 11.34
CA GLY A 212 -5.60 11.21 12.24
C GLY A 212 -6.53 12.30 11.70
N CYS A 213 -6.54 12.54 10.37
CA CYS A 213 -7.48 13.44 9.72
C CYS A 213 -8.93 12.97 9.92
N ALA A 214 -9.21 11.71 9.58
CA ALA A 214 -10.55 11.14 9.70
C ALA A 214 -11.07 11.20 11.14
N THR A 215 -10.27 10.79 12.11
CA THR A 215 -10.62 10.82 13.54
C THR A 215 -10.82 12.26 14.06
N SER A 216 -10.00 13.23 13.62
CA SER A 216 -10.16 14.64 14.01
C SER A 216 -11.49 15.22 13.54
N VAL A 217 -11.88 14.92 12.31
CA VAL A 217 -13.17 15.31 11.75
C VAL A 217 -14.32 14.60 12.46
N ALA A 218 -14.24 13.29 12.64
CA ALA A 218 -15.25 12.49 13.31
C ALA A 218 -15.54 12.93 14.76
N ASN A 219 -14.55 13.49 15.43
CA ASN A 219 -14.68 14.02 16.79
C ASN A 219 -14.98 15.53 16.83
N GLY A 220 -15.18 16.21 15.69
CA GLY A 220 -15.54 17.61 15.60
C GLY A 220 -14.42 18.61 15.89
N ALA A 221 -13.16 18.17 15.97
CA ALA A 221 -12.00 19.06 16.13
C ALA A 221 -11.63 19.79 14.83
N THR A 222 -11.93 19.16 13.69
CA THR A 222 -11.74 19.69 12.33
C THR A 222 -13.09 19.64 11.59
N ALA A 223 -13.45 20.67 10.82
CA ALA A 223 -14.72 20.70 10.10
C ALA A 223 -14.73 19.71 8.94
N PHE A 224 -13.64 19.69 8.16
CA PHE A 224 -13.42 18.69 7.11
C PHE A 224 -11.92 18.56 6.82
N ALA A 225 -11.53 17.40 6.26
CA ALA A 225 -10.12 17.12 5.97
C ALA A 225 -9.97 16.24 4.74
N LEU A 226 -8.85 16.38 4.05
CA LEU A 226 -8.43 15.47 2.98
C LEU A 226 -7.83 14.21 3.61
N THR A 227 -8.40 13.05 3.24
CA THR A 227 -7.99 11.72 3.74
C THR A 227 -8.17 10.67 2.63
N ASP A 228 -8.10 9.40 2.98
CA ASP A 228 -8.38 8.27 2.08
C ASP A 228 -9.74 7.63 2.39
N THR A 229 -10.34 6.98 1.39
CA THR A 229 -11.63 6.28 1.56
C THR A 229 -11.59 5.24 2.67
N ASP A 230 -10.48 4.52 2.85
CA ASP A 230 -10.33 3.47 3.86
C ASP A 230 -10.36 4.00 5.30
N ASP A 231 -9.84 5.20 5.55
CA ASP A 231 -9.94 5.84 6.86
C ASP A 231 -11.31 6.52 7.07
N ALA A 232 -11.85 7.14 6.02
CA ALA A 232 -13.13 7.85 6.11
C ALA A 232 -14.32 6.90 6.32
N ILE A 233 -14.33 5.73 5.65
CA ILE A 233 -15.43 4.76 5.75
C ILE A 233 -15.54 4.15 7.15
N ILE A 234 -14.40 3.95 7.82
CA ILE A 234 -14.38 3.43 9.20
C ILE A 234 -15.13 4.38 10.14
N GLU A 235 -14.89 5.68 10.04
CA GLU A 235 -15.57 6.66 10.88
C GLU A 235 -17.07 6.75 10.52
N LEU A 236 -17.42 6.72 9.24
CA LEU A 236 -18.81 6.72 8.78
C LEU A 236 -19.59 5.51 9.30
N GLU A 237 -19.04 4.30 9.16
CA GLU A 237 -19.69 3.05 9.59
C GLU A 237 -19.70 2.87 11.12
N SER A 238 -18.84 3.59 11.84
CA SER A 238 -18.91 3.65 13.32
C SER A 238 -20.02 4.58 13.83
N GLY A 239 -20.83 5.15 12.93
CA GLY A 239 -21.97 6.01 13.27
C GLY A 239 -21.58 7.44 13.65
N LYS A 240 -20.38 7.89 13.28
CA LYS A 240 -19.95 9.29 13.48
C LYS A 240 -20.71 10.23 12.53
N PRO A 241 -20.93 11.50 12.91
CA PRO A 241 -21.61 12.48 12.09
C PRO A 241 -20.69 12.97 10.95
N VAL A 242 -20.39 12.08 9.99
CA VAL A 242 -19.51 12.40 8.88
C VAL A 242 -20.09 11.96 7.54
N ARG A 243 -19.65 12.63 6.47
CA ARG A 243 -19.88 12.24 5.08
C ARG A 243 -18.59 12.20 4.31
N ILE A 244 -18.56 11.38 3.25
CA ILE A 244 -17.45 11.23 2.32
C ILE A 244 -17.78 11.99 1.03
N VAL A 245 -16.96 12.95 0.66
CA VAL A 245 -17.04 13.73 -0.57
C VAL A 245 -15.88 13.35 -1.47
N TYR A 246 -16.18 13.04 -2.73
CA TYR A 246 -15.18 12.80 -3.78
C TYR A 246 -14.90 14.15 -4.45
N PRO A 247 -13.75 14.79 -4.17
CA PRO A 247 -13.50 16.16 -4.61
C PRO A 247 -13.25 16.23 -6.11
N ASP A 248 -13.47 17.41 -6.68
CA ASP A 248 -13.18 17.75 -8.07
C ASP A 248 -13.84 16.83 -9.11
N ALA A 249 -14.95 16.19 -8.72
CA ALA A 249 -15.68 15.25 -9.57
C ALA A 249 -16.60 15.92 -10.60
N ALA A 250 -16.78 17.25 -10.55
CA ALA A 250 -17.51 18.02 -11.55
C ALA A 250 -16.81 18.01 -12.91
N GLU A 251 -17.53 18.40 -13.99
CA GLU A 251 -17.02 18.31 -15.35
C GLU A 251 -15.74 19.15 -15.56
N ASP A 252 -15.66 20.32 -14.94
CA ASP A 252 -14.53 21.24 -14.96
C ASP A 252 -13.45 20.96 -13.90
N GLY A 253 -13.70 20.06 -12.95
CA GLY A 253 -12.73 19.67 -11.92
C GLY A 253 -11.59 18.80 -12.46
N ILE A 254 -10.47 18.73 -11.72
CA ILE A 254 -9.34 17.86 -12.09
C ILE A 254 -9.61 16.36 -11.88
N GLY A 255 -10.71 16.02 -11.19
CA GLY A 255 -11.09 14.66 -10.84
C GLY A 255 -10.52 14.19 -9.49
N THR A 256 -11.22 13.23 -8.90
CA THR A 256 -10.79 12.58 -7.66
C THR A 256 -9.58 11.65 -7.94
N LEU A 257 -8.50 11.79 -7.18
CA LEU A 257 -7.33 10.92 -7.33
C LEU A 257 -7.59 9.54 -6.72
N PHE A 258 -7.35 8.50 -7.51
CA PHE A 258 -7.33 7.10 -7.07
C PHE A 258 -5.88 6.61 -7.01
N LEU A 259 -5.53 5.94 -5.93
CA LEU A 259 -4.19 5.40 -5.69
C LEU A 259 -4.29 3.89 -5.43
N PRO A 260 -3.66 3.05 -6.25
CA PRO A 260 -3.66 1.60 -6.04
C PRO A 260 -2.71 1.22 -4.90
N ASN A 261 -2.97 0.08 -4.26
CA ASN A 261 -1.87 -0.71 -3.74
C ASN A 261 -1.07 -1.25 -4.93
N THR A 262 0.18 -1.57 -4.73
CA THR A 262 1.03 -2.14 -5.76
C THR A 262 1.74 -3.39 -5.27
N LEU A 263 1.95 -4.34 -6.17
CA LEU A 263 2.75 -5.55 -5.96
C LEU A 263 3.91 -5.55 -6.92
N ALA A 264 5.09 -5.88 -6.41
CA ALA A 264 6.28 -6.08 -7.21
C ALA A 264 7.13 -7.20 -6.60
N ILE A 265 7.85 -7.96 -7.42
CA ILE A 265 8.86 -8.89 -6.96
C ILE A 265 10.19 -8.15 -6.88
N VAL A 266 10.82 -8.20 -5.71
CA VAL A 266 12.12 -7.56 -5.49
C VAL A 266 13.19 -8.26 -6.31
N LYS A 267 14.12 -7.49 -6.88
CA LYS A 267 15.20 -8.01 -7.71
C LYS A 267 16.04 -9.02 -6.94
N ASN A 268 16.31 -10.18 -7.56
CA ASN A 268 17.02 -11.30 -6.94
C ASN A 268 16.33 -11.82 -5.66
N ALA A 269 15.02 -11.82 -5.61
CA ALA A 269 14.22 -12.34 -4.50
C ALA A 269 14.66 -13.77 -4.11
N PRO A 270 14.96 -14.02 -2.81
CA PRO A 270 15.43 -15.34 -2.36
C PRO A 270 14.48 -16.51 -2.66
N HIS A 271 13.16 -16.24 -2.62
CA HIS A 271 12.10 -17.25 -2.81
C HIS A 271 11.23 -16.91 -4.02
N ARG A 272 11.89 -16.73 -5.19
CA ARG A 272 11.27 -16.26 -6.43
C ARG A 272 9.98 -17.01 -6.82
N LYS A 273 9.98 -18.34 -6.74
CA LYS A 273 8.83 -19.17 -7.13
C LYS A 273 7.62 -18.94 -6.21
N GLU A 274 7.88 -18.86 -4.92
CA GLU A 274 6.86 -18.59 -3.90
C GLU A 274 6.32 -17.15 -4.05
N ALA A 275 7.18 -16.21 -4.42
CA ALA A 275 6.81 -14.82 -4.70
C ALA A 275 5.85 -14.72 -5.91
N GLU A 276 6.11 -15.42 -7.00
CA GLU A 276 5.23 -15.47 -8.17
C GLU A 276 3.84 -16.04 -7.83
N LEU A 277 3.81 -17.11 -7.02
CA LEU A 277 2.54 -17.68 -6.56
C LEU A 277 1.77 -16.71 -5.68
N LEU A 278 2.45 -16.01 -4.77
CA LEU A 278 1.81 -15.03 -3.90
C LEU A 278 1.30 -13.82 -4.68
N VAL A 279 2.08 -13.26 -5.61
CA VAL A 279 1.64 -12.13 -6.45
C VAL A 279 0.41 -12.52 -7.26
N ASN A 280 0.40 -13.70 -7.88
CA ASN A 280 -0.77 -14.18 -8.61
C ASN A 280 -2.00 -14.35 -7.71
N TYR A 281 -1.84 -14.89 -6.50
CA TYR A 281 -2.92 -15.02 -5.52
C TYR A 281 -3.46 -13.65 -5.10
N LEU A 282 -2.58 -12.69 -4.78
CA LEU A 282 -2.98 -11.35 -4.34
C LEU A 282 -3.74 -10.57 -5.43
N LEU A 283 -3.45 -10.83 -6.69
CA LEU A 283 -4.15 -10.23 -7.83
C LEU A 283 -5.49 -10.90 -8.17
N SER A 284 -5.89 -11.96 -7.49
CA SER A 284 -7.16 -12.64 -7.77
C SER A 284 -8.37 -11.78 -7.41
N ALA A 285 -9.46 -11.95 -8.15
CA ALA A 285 -10.74 -11.30 -7.86
C ALA A 285 -11.25 -11.65 -6.44
N GLU A 286 -10.93 -12.85 -5.94
CA GLU A 286 -11.27 -13.29 -4.59
C GLU A 286 -10.58 -12.43 -3.52
N VAL A 287 -9.29 -12.14 -3.69
CA VAL A 287 -8.55 -11.28 -2.74
C VAL A 287 -9.04 -9.84 -2.81
N GLU A 288 -9.29 -9.28 -3.99
CA GLU A 288 -9.89 -7.95 -4.10
C GLU A 288 -11.29 -7.87 -3.45
N ALA A 289 -12.11 -8.90 -3.61
CA ALA A 289 -13.41 -8.98 -2.94
C ALA A 289 -13.27 -9.01 -1.41
N LYS A 290 -12.28 -9.73 -0.88
CA LYS A 290 -11.98 -9.75 0.57
C LYS A 290 -11.50 -8.40 1.07
N LEU A 291 -10.60 -7.73 0.34
CA LEU A 291 -10.13 -6.38 0.67
C LEU A 291 -11.25 -5.34 0.57
N ALA A 292 -12.17 -5.50 -0.37
CA ALA A 292 -13.38 -4.66 -0.46
C ALA A 292 -14.33 -4.88 0.73
N ALA A 293 -14.48 -6.12 1.19
CA ALA A 293 -15.36 -6.46 2.30
C ALA A 293 -14.77 -6.12 3.69
N CYS A 294 -13.45 -5.97 3.80
CA CYS A 294 -12.80 -5.64 5.08
C CYS A 294 -13.16 -4.20 5.54
N PRO A 295 -12.89 -3.82 6.80
CA PRO A 295 -13.23 -2.49 7.30
C PRO A 295 -12.66 -1.33 6.47
N SER A 296 -11.51 -1.50 5.81
CA SER A 296 -10.90 -0.47 4.97
C SER A 296 -11.60 -0.27 3.62
N ALA A 297 -12.56 -1.12 3.24
CA ALA A 297 -13.39 -0.98 2.04
C ALA A 297 -12.59 -0.65 0.77
N GLN A 298 -11.52 -1.41 0.50
CA GLN A 298 -10.67 -1.16 -0.68
C GLN A 298 -11.51 -1.23 -1.98
N ILE A 299 -11.08 -0.50 -2.98
CA ILE A 299 -11.77 -0.37 -4.28
C ILE A 299 -11.17 -1.41 -5.25
N PRO A 300 -11.93 -2.43 -5.70
CA PRO A 300 -11.44 -3.40 -6.64
C PRO A 300 -11.05 -2.79 -8.00
N LEU A 301 -9.90 -3.20 -8.53
CA LEU A 301 -9.41 -2.84 -9.87
C LEU A 301 -9.45 -4.02 -10.85
N ASN A 302 -9.54 -5.25 -10.35
CA ASN A 302 -9.72 -6.45 -11.16
C ASN A 302 -11.12 -6.43 -11.80
N ARG A 303 -11.19 -6.54 -13.14
CA ARG A 303 -12.44 -6.50 -13.92
C ARG A 303 -13.40 -7.66 -13.59
N SER A 304 -12.90 -8.73 -12.97
CA SER A 304 -13.70 -9.89 -12.56
C SER A 304 -14.20 -9.77 -11.11
N ALA A 305 -13.79 -8.76 -10.38
CA ALA A 305 -14.29 -8.49 -9.02
C ALA A 305 -15.51 -7.56 -9.07
N GLU A 306 -16.48 -7.81 -8.19
CA GLU A 306 -17.65 -6.93 -8.06
C GLU A 306 -17.23 -5.57 -7.49
N PRO A 307 -17.84 -4.46 -7.96
CA PRO A 307 -17.61 -3.13 -7.38
C PRO A 307 -17.97 -3.11 -5.89
N ASN A 308 -17.18 -2.39 -5.09
CA ASN A 308 -17.49 -2.21 -3.68
C ASN A 308 -18.68 -1.28 -3.50
N PRO A 309 -19.82 -1.72 -2.91
CA PRO A 309 -21.01 -0.87 -2.74
C PRO A 309 -20.83 0.22 -1.67
N ARG A 310 -19.80 0.12 -0.82
CA ARG A 310 -19.57 1.03 0.32
C ARG A 310 -18.83 2.30 -0.08
N VAL A 311 -18.05 2.24 -1.18
CA VAL A 311 -17.23 3.35 -1.70
C VAL A 311 -17.31 3.39 -3.22
N LYS A 312 -17.08 4.58 -3.82
CA LYS A 312 -17.13 4.72 -5.27
C LYS A 312 -15.75 4.46 -5.89
N GLY A 313 -15.75 3.74 -7.00
CA GLY A 313 -14.58 3.48 -7.81
C GLY A 313 -14.40 4.50 -8.96
N PRO A 314 -13.29 4.37 -9.74
CA PRO A 314 -12.95 5.30 -10.82
C PRO A 314 -13.90 5.28 -12.00
N SER A 315 -14.81 4.31 -12.10
CA SER A 315 -15.89 4.25 -13.09
C SER A 315 -17.17 4.96 -12.65
N GLN A 316 -17.27 5.34 -11.37
CA GLN A 316 -18.50 5.90 -10.76
C GLN A 316 -18.39 7.40 -10.47
N VAL A 317 -17.16 7.94 -10.43
CA VAL A 317 -16.88 9.36 -10.29
C VAL A 317 -15.79 9.76 -11.27
N LYS A 318 -15.73 11.05 -11.64
CA LYS A 318 -14.63 11.57 -12.47
C LYS A 318 -13.31 11.33 -11.77
N ALA A 319 -12.48 10.46 -12.34
CA ALA A 319 -11.14 10.18 -11.84
C ALA A 319 -10.16 11.21 -12.39
N MET A 320 -9.21 11.65 -11.54
CA MET A 320 -8.07 12.45 -11.96
C MET A 320 -7.24 11.65 -12.96
N GLN A 321 -6.90 12.26 -14.09
CA GLN A 321 -6.02 11.67 -15.09
C GLN A 321 -4.56 11.86 -14.64
N ALA A 322 -4.15 11.05 -13.65
CA ALA A 322 -2.81 11.15 -13.07
C ALA A 322 -1.80 10.38 -13.93
N ASP A 323 -0.78 11.07 -14.42
CA ASP A 323 0.44 10.44 -14.93
C ASP A 323 1.35 10.12 -13.75
N PHE A 324 1.28 8.88 -13.28
CA PHE A 324 2.07 8.44 -12.13
C PHE A 324 3.58 8.39 -12.42
N ALA A 325 3.98 8.19 -13.69
CA ALA A 325 5.40 8.23 -14.06
C ALA A 325 5.93 9.67 -13.94
N ALA A 326 5.23 10.65 -14.49
CA ALA A 326 5.56 12.06 -14.32
C ALA A 326 5.51 12.49 -12.84
N ALA A 327 4.54 11.97 -12.06
CA ALA A 327 4.48 12.24 -10.63
C ALA A 327 5.67 11.65 -9.85
N ALA A 328 6.16 10.46 -10.23
CA ALA A 328 7.35 9.87 -9.63
C ALA A 328 8.63 10.67 -9.96
N GLU A 329 8.72 11.27 -11.15
CA GLU A 329 9.80 12.19 -11.53
C GLU A 329 9.70 13.52 -10.75
N ALA A 330 8.50 14.06 -10.55
CA ALA A 330 8.27 15.28 -9.80
C ALA A 330 8.44 15.11 -8.28
N PHE A 331 8.39 13.88 -7.77
CA PHE A 331 8.36 13.58 -6.34
C PHE A 331 9.51 14.18 -5.52
N PRO A 332 10.81 14.13 -5.94
CA PRO A 332 11.90 14.73 -5.16
C PRO A 332 11.68 16.24 -4.96
N ARG A 333 11.26 16.95 -6.00
CA ARG A 333 10.96 18.38 -5.94
C ARG A 333 9.72 18.67 -5.08
N ALA A 334 8.65 17.93 -5.29
CA ALA A 334 7.43 18.05 -4.49
C ALA A 334 7.73 17.88 -2.99
N ARG A 335 8.55 16.91 -2.65
CA ARG A 335 8.99 16.66 -1.27
C ARG A 335 9.81 17.81 -0.70
N GLU A 336 10.77 18.33 -1.43
CA GLU A 336 11.57 19.50 -1.02
C GLU A 336 10.68 20.72 -0.70
N VAL A 337 9.71 20.99 -1.59
CA VAL A 337 8.75 22.09 -1.44
C VAL A 337 7.89 21.90 -0.18
N VAL A 338 7.41 20.68 0.06
CA VAL A 338 6.61 20.35 1.25
C VAL A 338 7.44 20.47 2.53
N GLU A 339 8.67 19.95 2.54
CA GLU A 339 9.58 20.06 3.70
C GLU A 339 9.82 21.52 4.08
N ALA A 340 10.03 22.37 3.08
CA ALA A 340 10.24 23.81 3.32
C ALA A 340 9.01 24.54 3.88
N ARG A 341 7.79 24.08 3.57
CA ARG A 341 6.53 24.73 3.97
C ARG A 341 5.91 24.20 5.25
N PHE A 342 6.01 22.90 5.49
CA PHE A 342 5.27 22.22 6.57
C PHE A 342 6.15 21.65 7.69
N LEU A 343 7.50 21.74 7.57
CA LEU A 343 8.43 21.28 8.62
C LEU A 343 9.28 22.36 9.27
N LYS A 344 9.20 23.59 8.79
CA LYS A 344 9.99 24.72 9.33
C LYS A 344 9.15 25.64 10.16
#